data_d1d6a5ba4143c8c4809070010b4f1d56
#
_entry.id   d1d6a5ba4143c8c4809070010b4f1d56
#
_cell.length_a   1.000
_cell.length_b   1.000
_cell.length_c   1.000
_cell.angle_alpha   90.00
_cell.angle_beta   90.00
_cell.angle_gamma   90.00
#
_symmetry.space_group_name_H-M   'P 1'
#
loop_
_entity.id
_entity.type
_entity.pdbx_description
1 polymer ?
#
loop_
_entity_poly.entity_id
_entity_poly.type
_entity_poly.pdbx_seq_one_letter_code
_entity_poly.pdbx_strand_id
1 'polypeptide(L)'
;MRKRGFQLGRLCYAHHSTGEPWFLHLLLMKVRGATSFESLRTVNGVCYRTFHDACKEYGLLDDDKEWHEVLTQASAGGLPPQISNIAEIDELLLSVGKSLKKFDQLPQPPRSYLNNGTNNLIIEETSYDTRKMEYETAKLLQDCTEEQRKIYDAVIQSIDSNVGGIFFVYGSGGCGKTFLWRTLICKLRSQGKIVLPVASSGIATTLMPGGRTTHSRFKIPIVLDECSTCNIAHNSDIAQLIKQT
;
A
#
# COMPACT_ATOMS: atom_id res chain seq x y z
N MET A 1 38.41 -25.24 -6.48
CA MET A 1 38.18 -23.86 -6.98
C MET A 1 36.80 -23.77 -7.66
N ARG A 2 35.80 -23.09 -7.05
CA ARG A 2 34.50 -22.83 -7.70
C ARG A 2 34.72 -21.75 -8.77
N LYS A 3 34.46 -22.06 -10.05
CA LYS A 3 34.41 -21.07 -11.12
C LYS A 3 33.34 -20.05 -10.78
N ARG A 4 33.70 -18.76 -10.66
CA ARG A 4 32.76 -17.65 -10.57
C ARG A 4 31.96 -17.61 -11.86
N GLY A 5 30.72 -18.10 -11.83
CA GLY A 5 29.78 -17.89 -12.91
C GLY A 5 29.37 -16.42 -12.98
N PHE A 6 29.03 -15.94 -14.17
CA PHE A 6 28.41 -14.63 -14.36
C PHE A 6 27.15 -14.55 -13.49
N GLN A 7 27.15 -13.62 -12.56
CA GLN A 7 25.99 -13.35 -11.73
C GLN A 7 25.07 -12.45 -12.56
N LEU A 8 23.94 -12.99 -13.01
CA LEU A 8 22.89 -12.17 -13.63
C LEU A 8 22.44 -11.14 -12.61
N GLY A 9 22.61 -9.86 -12.95
CA GLY A 9 22.11 -8.76 -12.14
C GLY A 9 20.58 -8.85 -12.00
N ARG A 10 20.04 -8.47 -10.85
CA ARG A 10 18.59 -8.33 -10.69
C ARG A 10 18.12 -7.15 -11.53
N LEU A 11 17.00 -7.31 -12.24
CA LEU A 11 16.34 -6.21 -12.91
C LEU A 11 15.93 -5.19 -11.84
N CYS A 12 16.45 -3.96 -11.92
CA CYS A 12 16.04 -2.88 -11.04
C CYS A 12 14.67 -2.37 -11.48
N TYR A 13 13.77 -2.18 -10.53
CA TYR A 13 12.49 -1.55 -10.81
C TYR A 13 12.70 -0.10 -11.29
N ALA A 14 12.13 0.24 -12.44
CA ALA A 14 12.07 1.61 -12.94
C ALA A 14 10.65 2.14 -12.72
N HIS A 15 10.54 3.34 -12.14
CA HIS A 15 9.24 3.98 -11.92
C HIS A 15 8.69 4.53 -13.25
N HIS A 16 7.36 4.52 -13.45
CA HIS A 16 6.73 4.98 -14.69
C HIS A 16 7.07 6.43 -15.07
N SER A 17 7.37 7.28 -14.08
CA SER A 17 7.79 8.68 -14.33
C SER A 17 9.20 8.85 -14.91
N THR A 18 9.99 7.76 -14.97
CA THR A 18 11.35 7.81 -15.52
C THR A 18 11.40 7.82 -17.04
N GLY A 19 10.26 7.64 -17.73
CA GLY A 19 10.16 7.66 -19.18
C GLY A 19 10.78 6.40 -19.84
N GLU A 20 11.69 6.56 -20.79
CA GLU A 20 12.30 5.47 -21.55
C GLU A 20 12.87 4.30 -20.70
N PRO A 21 13.54 4.52 -19.55
CA PRO A 21 13.95 3.43 -18.66
C PRO A 21 12.80 2.55 -18.15
N TRP A 22 11.61 3.10 -17.94
CA TRP A 22 10.44 2.31 -17.55
C TRP A 22 9.93 1.43 -18.70
N PHE A 23 9.85 1.97 -19.91
CA PHE A 23 9.47 1.19 -21.10
C PHE A 23 10.49 0.09 -21.41
N LEU A 24 11.78 0.37 -21.26
CA LEU A 24 12.84 -0.63 -21.34
C LEU A 24 12.63 -1.75 -20.32
N HIS A 25 12.29 -1.41 -19.07
CA HIS A 25 12.01 -2.39 -18.02
C HIS A 25 10.83 -3.30 -18.40
N LEU A 26 9.73 -2.76 -18.94
CA LEU A 26 8.59 -3.54 -19.41
C LEU A 26 8.99 -4.52 -20.55
N LEU A 27 9.75 -4.05 -21.52
CA LEU A 27 10.24 -4.90 -22.62
C LEU A 27 11.15 -6.01 -22.12
N LEU A 28 12.06 -5.74 -21.17
CA LEU A 28 12.93 -6.76 -20.57
C LEU A 28 12.16 -7.85 -19.83
N MET A 29 11.00 -7.53 -19.28
CA MET A 29 10.11 -8.52 -18.64
C MET A 29 9.35 -9.38 -19.66
N LYS A 30 9.04 -8.83 -20.83
CA LYS A 30 8.22 -9.48 -21.87
C LYS A 30 9.05 -10.22 -22.91
N VAL A 31 10.09 -9.60 -23.44
CA VAL A 31 10.89 -10.11 -24.57
C VAL A 31 11.97 -11.06 -24.07
N ARG A 32 11.87 -12.33 -24.45
CA ARG A 32 12.86 -13.35 -24.05
C ARG A 32 13.96 -13.46 -25.10
N GLY A 33 15.21 -13.60 -24.65
CA GLY A 33 16.34 -13.87 -25.51
C GLY A 33 16.85 -12.68 -26.33
N ALA A 34 16.47 -11.46 -25.97
CA ALA A 34 17.00 -10.25 -26.60
C ALA A 34 18.52 -10.13 -26.35
N THR A 35 19.30 -9.87 -27.40
CA THR A 35 20.76 -9.75 -27.34
C THR A 35 21.24 -8.30 -27.47
N SER A 36 20.36 -7.37 -27.84
CA SER A 36 20.66 -5.95 -27.98
C SER A 36 19.43 -5.08 -27.69
N PHE A 37 19.64 -3.79 -27.49
CA PHE A 37 18.54 -2.82 -27.36
C PHE A 37 17.71 -2.69 -28.64
N GLU A 38 18.29 -2.92 -29.79
CA GLU A 38 17.59 -2.94 -31.06
C GLU A 38 16.69 -4.16 -31.16
N SER A 39 17.15 -5.33 -30.72
CA SER A 39 16.33 -6.54 -30.69
C SER A 39 15.13 -6.40 -29.73
N LEU A 40 15.26 -5.66 -28.63
CA LEU A 40 14.17 -5.34 -27.73
C LEU A 40 13.10 -4.42 -28.36
N ARG A 41 13.54 -3.51 -29.24
CA ARG A 41 12.66 -2.57 -29.96
C ARG A 41 12.13 -3.12 -31.27
N THR A 42 12.50 -4.35 -31.64
CA THR A 42 12.05 -4.98 -32.88
C THR A 42 10.79 -5.82 -32.62
N VAL A 43 9.67 -5.41 -33.18
CA VAL A 43 8.38 -6.08 -33.07
C VAL A 43 7.93 -6.47 -34.48
N ASN A 44 7.59 -7.74 -34.68
CA ASN A 44 7.15 -8.25 -35.99
C ASN A 44 8.10 -7.89 -37.16
N GLY A 45 9.41 -7.83 -36.90
CA GLY A 45 10.42 -7.49 -37.91
C GLY A 45 10.64 -5.99 -38.16
N VAL A 46 9.91 -5.12 -37.46
CA VAL A 46 10.07 -3.66 -37.55
C VAL A 46 10.80 -3.15 -36.31
N CYS A 47 11.92 -2.42 -36.51
CA CYS A 47 12.66 -1.81 -35.42
C CYS A 47 12.14 -0.39 -35.14
N TYR A 48 11.59 -0.18 -33.95
CA TYR A 48 11.05 1.09 -33.50
C TYR A 48 12.14 1.99 -32.94
N ARG A 49 11.93 3.32 -33.03
CA ARG A 49 12.94 4.30 -32.59
C ARG A 49 13.05 4.39 -31.07
N THR A 50 11.91 4.26 -30.35
CA THR A 50 11.84 4.39 -28.90
C THR A 50 11.37 3.09 -28.26
N PHE A 51 11.68 2.87 -26.97
CA PHE A 51 11.13 1.76 -26.20
C PHE A 51 9.63 1.92 -25.97
N HIS A 52 9.15 3.17 -25.85
CA HIS A 52 7.74 3.49 -25.75
C HIS A 52 6.95 2.98 -26.96
N ASP A 53 7.39 3.27 -28.20
CA ASP A 53 6.69 2.84 -29.41
C ASP A 53 6.69 1.30 -29.52
N ALA A 54 7.78 0.65 -29.17
CA ALA A 54 7.84 -0.80 -29.14
C ALA A 54 6.88 -1.39 -28.09
N CYS A 55 6.79 -0.80 -26.89
CA CYS A 55 5.81 -1.20 -25.86
C CYS A 55 4.38 -1.08 -26.35
N LYS A 56 4.06 0.00 -27.05
CA LYS A 56 2.73 0.23 -27.64
C LYS A 56 2.38 -0.87 -28.64
N GLU A 57 3.30 -1.22 -29.51
CA GLU A 57 3.09 -2.26 -30.52
C GLU A 57 3.00 -3.66 -29.93
N TYR A 58 3.71 -3.91 -28.82
CA TYR A 58 3.58 -5.16 -28.04
C TYR A 58 2.25 -5.23 -27.24
N GLY A 59 1.41 -4.19 -27.26
CA GLY A 59 0.21 -4.10 -26.43
C GLY A 59 0.52 -4.07 -24.92
N LEU A 60 1.70 -3.57 -24.54
CA LEU A 60 2.11 -3.43 -23.14
C LEU A 60 1.64 -2.11 -22.52
N LEU A 61 1.16 -1.20 -23.32
CA LEU A 61 0.55 0.06 -22.96
C LEU A 61 -0.91 0.03 -23.35
N ASP A 62 -1.59 -1.04 -22.92
CA ASP A 62 -3.00 -1.19 -23.24
C ASP A 62 -3.79 0.03 -22.75
N ASP A 63 -4.73 0.43 -23.63
CA ASP A 63 -5.72 1.45 -23.36
C ASP A 63 -6.26 1.30 -21.94
N ASP A 64 -6.56 2.42 -21.28
CA ASP A 64 -7.12 2.56 -19.93
C ASP A 64 -8.30 1.63 -19.58
N LYS A 65 -8.64 0.67 -20.42
CA LYS A 65 -9.74 -0.28 -20.26
C LYS A 65 -9.59 -1.22 -19.07
N GLU A 66 -8.37 -1.76 -18.83
CA GLU A 66 -8.13 -2.61 -17.66
C GLU A 66 -8.26 -1.79 -16.37
N TRP A 67 -7.74 -0.57 -16.35
CA TRP A 67 -7.93 0.36 -15.23
C TRP A 67 -9.40 0.74 -15.07
N HIS A 68 -10.12 0.90 -16.17
CA HIS A 68 -11.56 1.13 -16.15
C HIS A 68 -12.33 -0.05 -15.57
N GLU A 69 -11.98 -1.27 -15.94
CA GLU A 69 -12.61 -2.48 -15.40
C GLU A 69 -12.28 -2.65 -13.92
N VAL A 70 -11.02 -2.49 -13.51
CA VAL A 70 -10.58 -2.56 -12.10
C VAL A 70 -11.26 -1.49 -11.26
N LEU A 71 -11.31 -0.23 -11.72
CA LEU A 71 -11.98 0.86 -11.02
C LEU A 71 -13.50 0.70 -10.98
N THR A 72 -14.10 0.15 -12.06
CA THR A 72 -15.54 -0.13 -12.13
C THR A 72 -15.92 -1.30 -11.22
N GLN A 73 -15.13 -2.36 -11.17
CA GLN A 73 -15.32 -3.46 -10.23
C GLN A 73 -15.10 -3.01 -8.78
N ALA A 74 -14.11 -2.15 -8.55
CA ALA A 74 -13.85 -1.55 -7.24
C ALA A 74 -15.05 -0.69 -6.77
N SER A 75 -15.66 0.10 -7.66
CA SER A 75 -16.82 0.92 -7.34
C SER A 75 -18.11 0.13 -7.13
N ALA A 76 -18.27 -1.01 -7.85
CA ALA A 76 -19.44 -1.88 -7.73
C ALA A 76 -19.42 -2.76 -6.47
N GLY A 77 -18.23 -3.03 -5.91
CA GLY A 77 -18.07 -3.90 -4.74
C GLY A 77 -18.44 -3.29 -3.40
N GLY A 78 -18.77 -2.00 -3.32
CA GLY A 78 -19.31 -1.34 -2.11
C GLY A 78 -18.42 -1.37 -0.86
N LEU A 79 -17.10 -1.58 -0.99
CA LEU A 79 -16.17 -1.68 0.13
C LEU A 79 -15.50 -0.32 0.42
N PRO A 80 -15.52 0.17 1.68
CA PRO A 80 -14.93 1.44 2.07
C PRO A 80 -13.48 1.71 1.64
N PRO A 81 -12.56 0.69 1.60
CA PRO A 81 -11.17 0.90 1.19
C PRO A 81 -10.99 1.33 -0.27
N GLN A 82 -11.94 1.02 -1.13
CA GLN A 82 -11.86 1.33 -2.56
C GLN A 82 -12.23 2.78 -2.88
N ILE A 83 -13.09 3.38 -2.07
CA ILE A 83 -13.48 4.79 -2.18
C ILE A 83 -12.31 5.70 -1.75
N SER A 84 -11.58 5.30 -0.72
CA SER A 84 -10.36 5.98 -0.27
C SER A 84 -9.30 6.04 -1.37
N ASN A 85 -9.12 4.96 -2.13
CA ASN A 85 -8.16 4.91 -3.23
C ASN A 85 -8.52 5.90 -4.36
N ILE A 86 -9.80 6.07 -4.68
CA ILE A 86 -10.25 7.04 -5.71
C ILE A 86 -9.98 8.48 -5.25
N ALA A 87 -10.22 8.79 -3.97
CA ALA A 87 -9.93 10.09 -3.39
C ALA A 87 -8.41 10.36 -3.34
N GLU A 88 -7.58 9.37 -2.99
CA GLU A 88 -6.12 9.47 -3.03
C GLU A 88 -5.60 9.68 -4.45
N ILE A 89 -6.20 9.04 -5.45
CA ILE A 89 -5.87 9.23 -6.87
C ILE A 89 -6.21 10.67 -7.30
N ASP A 90 -7.37 11.20 -6.91
CA ASP A 90 -7.73 12.60 -7.25
C ASP A 90 -6.78 13.59 -6.56
N GLU A 91 -6.37 13.35 -5.32
CA GLU A 91 -5.38 14.17 -4.60
C GLU A 91 -4.01 14.14 -5.29
N LEU A 92 -3.55 12.97 -5.74
CA LEU A 92 -2.32 12.84 -6.52
C LEU A 92 -2.41 13.56 -7.87
N LEU A 93 -3.55 13.47 -8.55
CA LEU A 93 -3.79 14.20 -9.79
C LEU A 93 -3.83 15.71 -9.56
N LEU A 94 -4.43 16.17 -8.46
CA LEU A 94 -4.45 17.58 -8.07
C LEU A 94 -3.05 18.12 -7.82
N SER A 95 -2.14 17.32 -7.26
CA SER A 95 -0.73 17.71 -7.04
C SER A 95 0.02 18.01 -8.33
N VAL A 96 -0.42 17.45 -9.47
CA VAL A 96 0.13 17.70 -10.82
C VAL A 96 -0.79 18.58 -11.68
N GLY A 97 -1.73 19.31 -11.06
CA GLY A 97 -2.65 20.24 -11.74
C GLY A 97 -3.75 19.57 -12.57
N LYS A 98 -4.02 18.29 -12.34
CA LYS A 98 -5.10 17.51 -12.96
C LYS A 98 -6.12 17.12 -11.90
N SER A 99 -7.31 16.70 -12.32
CA SER A 99 -8.36 16.16 -11.41
C SER A 99 -9.14 15.10 -12.15
N LEU A 100 -9.63 14.10 -11.41
CA LEU A 100 -10.53 13.06 -11.93
C LEU A 100 -11.77 13.66 -12.59
N LYS A 101 -12.20 14.86 -12.18
CA LYS A 101 -13.33 15.58 -12.78
C LYS A 101 -13.17 15.88 -14.28
N LYS A 102 -11.94 15.86 -14.81
CA LYS A 102 -11.67 16.02 -16.24
C LYS A 102 -11.88 14.75 -17.06
N PHE A 103 -12.11 13.65 -16.39
CA PHE A 103 -12.25 12.32 -17.00
C PHE A 103 -13.64 11.76 -16.68
N ASP A 104 -14.64 12.17 -17.48
CA ASP A 104 -16.06 11.78 -17.26
C ASP A 104 -16.30 10.27 -17.28
N GLN A 105 -15.37 9.52 -17.85
CA GLN A 105 -15.43 8.06 -17.95
C GLN A 105 -14.89 7.34 -16.71
N LEU A 106 -14.21 8.03 -15.80
CA LEU A 106 -13.68 7.45 -14.57
C LEU A 106 -14.67 7.60 -13.42
N PRO A 107 -14.69 6.63 -12.47
CA PRO A 107 -15.51 6.76 -11.28
C PRO A 107 -15.10 8.02 -10.50
N GLN A 108 -16.09 8.84 -10.17
CA GLN A 108 -15.88 10.06 -9.42
C GLN A 108 -15.97 9.78 -7.91
N PRO A 109 -15.12 10.40 -7.08
CA PRO A 109 -15.26 10.27 -5.63
C PRO A 109 -16.64 10.77 -5.21
N PRO A 110 -17.33 10.09 -4.29
CA PRO A 110 -18.63 10.51 -3.80
C PRO A 110 -18.59 11.94 -3.26
N ARG A 111 -19.64 12.73 -3.50
CA ARG A 111 -19.72 14.14 -3.08
C ARG A 111 -19.58 14.32 -1.56
N SER A 112 -19.92 13.30 -0.77
CA SER A 112 -19.70 13.28 0.68
C SER A 112 -18.23 13.39 1.10
N TYR A 113 -17.31 12.95 0.24
CA TYR A 113 -15.86 13.05 0.48
C TYR A 113 -15.28 14.43 0.07
N LEU A 114 -16.00 15.19 -0.74
CA LEU A 114 -15.51 16.45 -1.28
C LEU A 114 -15.94 17.69 -0.44
N ASN A 115 -16.87 17.54 0.50
CA ASN A 115 -17.59 18.71 1.03
C ASN A 115 -17.65 18.88 2.55
N ASN A 116 -17.04 18.01 3.35
CA ASN A 116 -17.28 18.17 4.80
C ASN A 116 -15.97 18.24 5.55
N GLY A 117 -15.23 19.15 5.74
CA GLY A 117 -14.16 19.31 6.73
C GLY A 117 -13.88 18.11 7.68
N THR A 118 -14.37 16.94 7.34
CA THR A 118 -14.30 15.67 8.07
C THR A 118 -13.15 14.87 7.50
N ASN A 119 -12.23 14.49 8.35
CA ASN A 119 -11.04 13.70 7.95
C ASN A 119 -11.45 12.27 7.57
N ASN A 120 -11.42 11.98 6.28
CA ASN A 120 -11.82 10.67 5.74
C ASN A 120 -10.95 9.51 6.27
N LEU A 121 -9.67 9.77 6.58
CA LEU A 121 -8.79 8.77 7.14
C LEU A 121 -9.22 8.35 8.55
N ILE A 122 -9.77 9.27 9.34
CA ILE A 122 -10.33 8.98 10.66
C ILE A 122 -11.61 8.16 10.51
N ILE A 123 -12.48 8.54 9.57
CA ILE A 123 -13.72 7.78 9.31
C ILE A 123 -13.39 6.35 8.90
N GLU A 124 -12.42 6.15 8.00
CA GLU A 124 -11.98 4.83 7.57
C GLU A 124 -11.52 3.98 8.76
N GLU A 125 -10.70 4.55 9.65
CA GLU A 125 -10.15 3.82 10.81
C GLU A 125 -11.16 3.64 11.96
N THR A 126 -12.28 4.35 11.94
CA THR A 126 -13.36 4.20 12.94
C THR A 126 -14.57 3.43 12.41
N SER A 127 -14.66 3.13 11.12
CA SER A 127 -15.81 2.46 10.49
C SER A 127 -15.84 0.93 10.61
N TYR A 128 -14.92 0.33 11.37
CA TYR A 128 -14.89 -1.10 11.57
C TYR A 128 -16.08 -1.59 12.40
N ASP A 129 -16.63 -2.76 12.02
CA ASP A 129 -17.67 -3.44 12.81
C ASP A 129 -17.08 -3.95 14.14
N THR A 130 -17.35 -3.22 15.20
CA THR A 130 -16.83 -3.51 16.56
C THR A 130 -17.27 -4.87 17.07
N ARG A 131 -18.50 -5.34 16.76
CA ARG A 131 -19.01 -6.65 17.17
C ARG A 131 -18.27 -7.79 16.47
N LYS A 132 -18.03 -7.62 15.18
CA LYS A 132 -17.23 -8.58 14.40
C LYS A 132 -15.80 -8.63 14.92
N MET A 133 -15.20 -7.49 15.23
CA MET A 133 -13.85 -7.42 15.80
C MET A 133 -13.77 -8.09 17.18
N GLU A 134 -14.78 -7.92 18.00
CA GLU A 134 -14.87 -8.55 19.32
C GLU A 134 -14.97 -10.08 19.21
N TYR A 135 -15.83 -10.59 18.32
CA TYR A 135 -15.94 -12.01 18.04
C TYR A 135 -14.62 -12.61 17.53
N GLU A 136 -13.98 -11.95 16.58
CA GLU A 136 -12.66 -12.37 16.07
C GLU A 136 -11.60 -12.37 17.19
N THR A 137 -11.59 -11.35 18.04
CA THR A 137 -10.68 -11.27 19.19
C THR A 137 -10.87 -12.46 20.13
N ALA A 138 -12.10 -12.78 20.51
CA ALA A 138 -12.39 -13.91 21.39
C ALA A 138 -11.91 -15.25 20.81
N LYS A 139 -12.10 -15.44 19.51
CA LYS A 139 -11.60 -16.62 18.80
C LYS A 139 -10.07 -16.68 18.78
N LEU A 140 -9.40 -15.59 18.38
CA LEU A 140 -7.95 -15.53 18.30
C LEU A 140 -7.29 -15.74 19.67
N LEU A 141 -7.90 -15.24 20.75
CA LEU A 141 -7.38 -15.42 22.10
C LEU A 141 -7.42 -16.87 22.60
N GLN A 142 -8.31 -17.70 22.07
CA GLN A 142 -8.33 -19.14 22.38
C GLN A 142 -7.11 -19.87 21.81
N ASP A 143 -6.63 -19.43 20.65
CA ASP A 143 -5.50 -20.02 19.95
C ASP A 143 -4.14 -19.41 20.37
N CYS A 144 -4.12 -18.42 21.27
CA CYS A 144 -2.89 -17.79 21.77
C CYS A 144 -2.10 -18.73 22.68
N THR A 145 -0.79 -18.81 22.47
CA THR A 145 0.12 -19.44 23.45
C THR A 145 0.23 -18.57 24.71
N GLU A 146 0.70 -19.17 25.82
CA GLU A 146 0.92 -18.41 27.06
C GLU A 146 1.88 -17.23 26.91
N GLU A 147 2.91 -17.39 26.09
CA GLU A 147 3.89 -16.34 25.83
C GLU A 147 3.27 -15.17 25.02
N GLN A 148 2.49 -15.50 23.98
CA GLN A 148 1.75 -14.50 23.22
C GLN A 148 0.71 -13.79 24.09
N ARG A 149 0.06 -14.52 25.00
CA ARG A 149 -0.92 -13.96 25.93
C ARG A 149 -0.27 -12.95 26.89
N LYS A 150 0.89 -13.27 27.45
CA LYS A 150 1.64 -12.34 28.31
C LYS A 150 1.98 -11.04 27.59
N ILE A 151 2.41 -11.12 26.32
CA ILE A 151 2.70 -9.93 25.51
C ILE A 151 1.42 -9.13 25.24
N TYR A 152 0.36 -9.83 24.84
CA TYR A 152 -0.96 -9.23 24.61
C TYR A 152 -1.45 -8.47 25.85
N ASP A 153 -1.44 -9.12 27.01
CA ASP A 153 -1.91 -8.53 28.26
C ASP A 153 -1.07 -7.31 28.66
N ALA A 154 0.27 -7.37 28.49
CA ALA A 154 1.15 -6.25 28.77
C ALA A 154 0.87 -5.03 27.88
N VAL A 155 0.63 -5.25 26.58
CA VAL A 155 0.29 -4.16 25.63
C VAL A 155 -1.07 -3.57 25.98
N ILE A 156 -2.09 -4.40 26.20
CA ILE A 156 -3.44 -3.91 26.53
C ILE A 156 -3.43 -3.16 27.85
N GLN A 157 -2.75 -3.68 28.88
CA GLN A 157 -2.62 -2.99 30.18
C GLN A 157 -1.96 -1.61 30.03
N SER A 158 -0.90 -1.51 29.23
CA SER A 158 -0.22 -0.22 28.97
C SER A 158 -1.16 0.80 28.31
N ILE A 159 -1.98 0.34 27.35
CA ILE A 159 -2.95 1.19 26.65
C ILE A 159 -4.10 1.60 27.59
N ASP A 160 -4.64 0.68 28.36
CA ASP A 160 -5.77 0.93 29.25
C ASP A 160 -5.38 1.83 30.44
N SER A 161 -4.14 1.75 30.90
CA SER A 161 -3.58 2.65 31.92
C SER A 161 -3.10 4.00 31.37
N ASN A 162 -3.20 4.22 30.07
CA ASN A 162 -2.76 5.43 29.37
C ASN A 162 -1.28 5.83 29.65
N VAL A 163 -0.45 4.85 29.94
CA VAL A 163 0.99 5.08 30.21
C VAL A 163 1.76 5.19 28.89
N GLY A 164 1.28 4.52 27.85
CA GLY A 164 1.98 4.38 26.58
C GLY A 164 3.19 3.44 26.70
N GLY A 165 3.94 3.30 25.63
CA GLY A 165 5.16 2.50 25.64
C GLY A 165 5.59 2.01 24.28
N ILE A 166 6.83 1.53 24.19
CA ILE A 166 7.38 0.86 23.02
C ILE A 166 7.61 -0.59 23.38
N PHE A 167 6.94 -1.49 22.67
CA PHE A 167 7.08 -2.93 22.83
C PHE A 167 7.82 -3.52 21.64
N PHE A 168 8.97 -4.13 21.90
CA PHE A 168 9.72 -4.83 20.87
C PHE A 168 9.52 -6.35 21.02
N VAL A 169 8.83 -6.94 20.05
CA VAL A 169 8.55 -8.38 20.02
C VAL A 169 9.53 -9.09 19.11
N TYR A 170 10.50 -9.75 19.70
CA TYR A 170 11.51 -10.54 19.00
C TYR A 170 11.02 -12.00 18.84
N GLY A 171 11.39 -12.62 17.72
CA GLY A 171 11.12 -14.03 17.46
C GLY A 171 11.51 -14.45 16.05
N SER A 172 11.82 -15.73 15.88
CA SER A 172 12.15 -16.33 14.59
C SER A 172 10.97 -16.30 13.60
N GLY A 173 11.23 -16.63 12.33
CA GLY A 173 10.17 -16.82 11.34
C GLY A 173 9.17 -17.89 11.82
N GLY A 174 7.88 -17.65 11.63
CA GLY A 174 6.83 -18.63 11.97
C GLY A 174 6.40 -18.67 13.44
N CYS A 175 7.01 -17.89 14.35
CA CYS A 175 6.61 -17.91 15.79
C CYS A 175 5.30 -17.17 16.10
N GLY A 176 4.49 -16.83 15.09
CA GLY A 176 3.17 -16.26 15.29
C GLY A 176 3.10 -14.77 15.59
N LYS A 177 4.17 -13.97 15.30
CA LYS A 177 4.13 -12.49 15.49
C LYS A 177 2.95 -11.82 14.79
N THR A 178 2.69 -12.18 13.53
CA THR A 178 1.58 -11.63 12.76
C THR A 178 0.22 -12.00 13.37
N PHE A 179 0.11 -13.20 13.93
CA PHE A 179 -1.08 -13.61 14.66
C PHE A 179 -1.31 -12.74 15.89
N LEU A 180 -0.27 -12.47 16.68
CA LEU A 180 -0.33 -11.59 17.85
C LEU A 180 -0.76 -10.17 17.44
N TRP A 181 -0.15 -9.60 16.37
CA TRP A 181 -0.53 -8.28 15.86
C TRP A 181 -2.00 -8.24 15.43
N ARG A 182 -2.46 -9.27 14.72
CA ARG A 182 -3.88 -9.35 14.32
C ARG A 182 -4.80 -9.38 15.55
N THR A 183 -4.45 -10.14 16.59
CA THR A 183 -5.23 -10.21 17.83
C THR A 183 -5.31 -8.84 18.53
N LEU A 184 -4.20 -8.12 18.63
CA LEU A 184 -4.15 -6.77 19.19
C LEU A 184 -4.98 -5.77 18.36
N ILE A 185 -4.85 -5.79 17.03
CA ILE A 185 -5.61 -4.92 16.14
C ILE A 185 -7.11 -5.15 16.30
N CYS A 186 -7.57 -6.41 16.28
CA CYS A 186 -8.98 -6.72 16.47
C CYS A 186 -9.49 -6.25 17.84
N LYS A 187 -8.73 -6.47 18.90
CA LYS A 187 -9.09 -6.03 20.25
C LYS A 187 -9.25 -4.51 20.35
N LEU A 188 -8.28 -3.76 19.88
CA LEU A 188 -8.31 -2.31 19.98
C LEU A 188 -9.42 -1.69 19.13
N ARG A 189 -9.64 -2.22 17.92
CA ARG A 189 -10.76 -1.80 17.06
C ARG A 189 -12.12 -2.18 17.63
N SER A 190 -12.24 -3.30 18.34
CA SER A 190 -13.49 -3.62 19.06
C SER A 190 -13.83 -2.62 20.16
N GLN A 191 -12.82 -1.94 20.69
CA GLN A 191 -12.98 -0.85 21.67
C GLN A 191 -13.17 0.53 21.00
N GLY A 192 -13.28 0.59 19.66
CA GLY A 192 -13.39 1.85 18.92
C GLY A 192 -12.11 2.67 18.86
N LYS A 193 -10.96 2.09 19.23
CA LYS A 193 -9.66 2.77 19.18
C LYS A 193 -9.09 2.74 17.75
N ILE A 194 -8.42 3.81 17.36
CA ILE A 194 -7.70 3.91 16.09
C ILE A 194 -6.40 3.12 16.20
N VAL A 195 -6.17 2.25 15.21
CA VAL A 195 -4.96 1.42 15.12
C VAL A 195 -4.39 1.52 13.73
N LEU A 196 -3.11 1.89 13.61
CA LEU A 196 -2.41 2.05 12.34
C LEU A 196 -1.43 0.89 12.10
N PRO A 197 -1.88 -0.26 11.56
CA PRO A 197 -0.99 -1.37 11.28
C PRO A 197 -0.11 -1.02 10.08
N VAL A 198 1.20 -1.18 10.24
CA VAL A 198 2.16 -0.90 9.17
C VAL A 198 3.19 -2.00 9.04
N ALA A 199 3.69 -2.17 7.81
CA ALA A 199 4.79 -3.07 7.52
C ALA A 199 5.75 -2.46 6.49
N SER A 200 6.97 -2.97 6.45
CA SER A 200 7.99 -2.51 5.48
C SER A 200 7.69 -2.95 4.05
N SER A 201 6.99 -4.07 3.85
CA SER A 201 6.64 -4.59 2.51
C SER A 201 5.14 -4.66 2.29
N GLY A 202 4.70 -4.45 1.04
CA GLY A 202 3.29 -4.55 0.66
C GLY A 202 2.67 -5.92 0.97
N ILE A 203 3.41 -7.01 0.75
CA ILE A 203 2.93 -8.38 1.05
C ILE A 203 2.66 -8.54 2.54
N ALA A 204 3.51 -8.01 3.41
CA ALA A 204 3.32 -8.12 4.85
C ALA A 204 2.09 -7.32 5.35
N THR A 205 1.70 -6.25 4.65
CA THR A 205 0.51 -5.47 5.00
C THR A 205 -0.78 -6.23 4.79
N THR A 206 -0.85 -7.12 3.80
CA THR A 206 -2.06 -7.92 3.51
C THR A 206 -2.38 -8.94 4.61
N LEU A 207 -1.43 -9.25 5.48
CA LEU A 207 -1.61 -10.15 6.62
C LEU A 207 -2.28 -9.47 7.83
N MET A 208 -2.40 -8.15 7.80
CA MET A 208 -2.99 -7.36 8.90
C MET A 208 -4.23 -6.61 8.41
N PRO A 209 -5.34 -6.66 9.14
CA PRO A 209 -6.55 -5.91 8.79
C PRO A 209 -6.23 -4.40 8.66
N GLY A 210 -6.53 -3.78 7.51
CA GLY A 210 -6.24 -2.36 7.26
C GLY A 210 -4.76 -2.00 7.24
N GLY A 211 -3.86 -2.99 7.03
CA GLY A 211 -2.42 -2.75 6.97
C GLY A 211 -2.01 -1.93 5.75
N ARG A 212 -1.11 -0.98 5.95
CA ARG A 212 -0.48 -0.17 4.89
C ARG A 212 1.05 -0.24 5.00
N THR A 213 1.75 0.10 3.93
CA THR A 213 3.21 0.21 4.03
C THR A 213 3.61 1.41 4.87
N THR A 214 4.69 1.29 5.64
CA THR A 214 5.22 2.37 6.48
C THR A 214 5.48 3.64 5.67
N HIS A 215 6.03 3.50 4.45
CA HIS A 215 6.28 4.61 3.54
C HIS A 215 4.98 5.33 3.13
N SER A 216 3.93 4.58 2.79
CA SER A 216 2.64 5.17 2.42
C SER A 216 1.95 5.84 3.62
N ARG A 217 1.88 5.15 4.78
CA ARG A 217 1.17 5.64 5.97
C ARG A 217 1.81 6.89 6.56
N PHE A 218 3.15 6.95 6.60
CA PHE A 218 3.89 8.06 7.22
C PHE A 218 4.55 9.00 6.21
N LYS A 219 4.24 8.84 4.91
CA LYS A 219 4.81 9.68 3.83
C LYS A 219 6.35 9.74 3.87
N ILE A 220 6.99 8.60 4.20
CA ILE A 220 8.44 8.48 4.22
C ILE A 220 8.96 8.52 2.79
N PRO A 221 9.96 9.35 2.45
CA PRO A 221 10.57 9.38 1.13
C PRO A 221 11.18 8.01 0.77
N ILE A 222 11.12 7.63 -0.51
CA ILE A 222 11.71 6.38 -1.00
C ILE A 222 13.23 6.46 -1.00
N VAL A 223 13.76 7.63 -1.37
CA VAL A 223 15.20 7.91 -1.30
C VAL A 223 15.43 8.67 0.01
N LEU A 224 16.22 8.08 0.88
CA LEU A 224 16.55 8.64 2.19
C LEU A 224 17.95 9.24 2.17
N ASP A 225 18.08 10.45 2.68
CA ASP A 225 19.32 11.12 3.00
C ASP A 225 19.35 11.50 4.50
N GLU A 226 20.45 12.07 4.95
CA GLU A 226 20.63 12.44 6.37
C GLU A 226 19.64 13.52 6.86
N CYS A 227 19.02 14.26 5.91
CA CYS A 227 18.06 15.33 6.18
C CYS A 227 16.62 14.92 5.90
N SER A 228 16.39 13.68 5.50
CA SER A 228 15.06 13.21 5.11
C SER A 228 14.10 13.22 6.29
N THR A 229 12.95 13.84 6.10
CA THR A 229 11.83 13.86 7.05
C THR A 229 10.56 13.34 6.40
N CYS A 230 9.60 12.91 7.21
CA CYS A 230 8.28 12.52 6.72
C CYS A 230 7.56 13.75 6.14
N ASN A 231 7.03 13.64 4.91
CA ASN A 231 6.30 14.70 4.23
C ASN A 231 4.85 14.82 4.77
N ILE A 232 4.72 15.12 6.05
CA ILE A 232 3.43 15.29 6.74
C ILE A 232 3.29 16.74 7.17
N ALA A 233 2.42 17.49 6.51
CA ALA A 233 2.12 18.85 6.91
C ALA A 233 1.34 18.86 8.24
N HIS A 234 1.63 19.82 9.12
CA HIS A 234 1.10 19.88 10.49
C HIS A 234 -0.44 19.82 10.57
N ASN A 235 -1.14 20.41 9.61
CA ASN A 235 -2.61 20.46 9.56
C ASN A 235 -3.22 19.48 8.53
N SER A 236 -2.44 18.53 8.02
CA SER A 236 -2.94 17.52 7.09
C SER A 236 -3.82 16.49 7.80
N ASP A 237 -4.68 15.81 7.03
CA ASP A 237 -5.55 14.74 7.52
C ASP A 237 -4.74 13.60 8.18
N ILE A 238 -3.55 13.29 7.63
CA ILE A 238 -2.65 12.31 8.22
C ILE A 238 -2.13 12.78 9.58
N ALA A 239 -1.77 14.07 9.72
CA ALA A 239 -1.34 14.60 11.00
C ALA A 239 -2.45 14.56 12.06
N GLN A 240 -3.69 14.83 11.65
CA GLN A 240 -4.86 14.72 12.53
C GLN A 240 -5.13 13.27 12.94
N LEU A 241 -5.02 12.32 12.00
CA LEU A 241 -5.16 10.90 12.28
C LEU A 241 -4.11 10.42 13.29
N ILE A 242 -2.82 10.75 13.08
CA ILE A 242 -1.74 10.35 13.99
C ILE A 242 -1.92 10.94 15.41
N LYS A 243 -2.50 12.14 15.54
CA LYS A 243 -2.78 12.75 16.83
C LYS A 243 -3.89 12.03 17.62
N GLN A 244 -4.73 11.28 16.95
CA GLN A 244 -5.85 10.53 17.55
C GLN A 244 -5.55 9.03 17.76
N THR A 245 -4.35 8.61 17.43
CA THR A 245 -3.91 7.19 17.51
C THR A 245 -3.33 6.86 18.86
#